data_e3d0f11a945eae0cdda74aac03bddd13
#
_entry.id   e3d0f11a945eae0cdda74aac03bddd13
#
_cell.length_a   1.000
_cell.length_b   1.000
_cell.length_c   1.000
_cell.angle_alpha   90.00
_cell.angle_beta   90.00
_cell.angle_gamma   90.00
#
_symmetry.space_group_name_H-M   'P 1'
#
loop_
_entity.id
_entity.type
_entity.pdbx_description
1 polymer ?
#
loop_
_entity_poly.entity_id
_entity_poly.type
_entity_poly.pdbx_seq_one_letter_code
_entity_poly.pdbx_strand_id
1 'polypeptide(L)'
;MTFPEDLKYSADHEWVRTGNASTVRIGITDYAADALGDVVYVSLPTVGEEVAAGDACGELESTKSVSELYSPESGVVTAVNQVLSDSPDTVNRDPYGDGWIFEVEVVGDDELDDLMDSDGYAEHIGQ
;
A
#
# COMPACT_ATOMS: atom_id res chain seq x y z
N MET A 1 4.96 -17.79 -3.41
CA MET A 1 4.07 -16.62 -3.27
C MET A 1 3.88 -16.00 -4.65
N THR A 2 2.66 -15.71 -5.02
CA THR A 2 2.32 -15.18 -6.34
C THR A 2 1.77 -13.77 -6.18
N PHE A 3 2.24 -12.84 -7.01
CA PHE A 3 1.80 -11.45 -6.96
C PHE A 3 0.89 -11.12 -8.14
N PRO A 4 -0.22 -10.39 -7.91
CA PRO A 4 -1.10 -10.01 -9.01
C PRO A 4 -0.37 -9.27 -10.12
N GLU A 5 -0.60 -9.66 -11.36
CA GLU A 5 0.09 -9.10 -12.53
C GLU A 5 -0.49 -7.77 -12.98
N ASP A 6 -1.69 -7.42 -12.51
CA ASP A 6 -2.35 -6.16 -12.86
C ASP A 6 -2.00 -5.01 -11.92
N LEU A 7 -1.10 -5.26 -10.96
CA LEU A 7 -0.68 -4.24 -10.01
C LEU A 7 0.76 -3.81 -10.28
N LYS A 8 1.12 -2.66 -9.70
CA LYS A 8 2.50 -2.19 -9.64
C LYS A 8 2.97 -2.27 -8.19
N TYR A 9 4.29 -2.29 -7.97
CA TYR A 9 4.86 -2.55 -6.65
C TYR A 9 6.00 -1.58 -6.36
N SER A 10 6.07 -1.10 -5.12
CA SER A 10 7.19 -0.29 -4.66
C SER A 10 8.26 -1.15 -3.99
N ALA A 11 9.46 -0.59 -3.83
CA ALA A 11 10.54 -1.26 -3.11
C ALA A 11 10.23 -1.42 -1.62
N ASP A 12 9.28 -0.65 -1.10
CA ASP A 12 8.85 -0.70 0.30
C ASP A 12 7.66 -1.63 0.51
N HIS A 13 7.35 -2.47 -0.49
CA HIS A 13 6.33 -3.53 -0.40
C HIS A 13 4.90 -3.01 -0.39
N GLU A 14 4.65 -1.84 -0.99
CA GLU A 14 3.29 -1.40 -1.27
C GLU A 14 2.90 -1.78 -2.69
N TRP A 15 1.63 -2.11 -2.88
CA TRP A 15 1.08 -2.31 -4.22
C TRP A 15 0.24 -1.10 -4.61
N VAL A 16 0.17 -0.86 -5.92
CA VAL A 16 -0.61 0.23 -6.49
C VAL A 16 -1.54 -0.34 -7.55
N ARG A 17 -2.84 -0.09 -7.39
CA ARG A 17 -3.84 -0.44 -8.40
C ARG A 17 -4.34 0.84 -9.05
N THR A 18 -4.14 0.95 -10.36
CA THR A 18 -4.65 2.11 -11.10
C THR A 18 -6.17 1.99 -11.19
N GLY A 19 -6.84 3.08 -10.84
CA GLY A 19 -8.29 3.14 -10.88
C GLY A 19 -8.78 4.03 -12.00
N ASN A 20 -9.91 4.67 -11.77
CA ASN A 20 -10.49 5.61 -12.72
C ASN A 20 -9.72 6.92 -12.70
N ALA A 21 -9.49 7.47 -13.90
CA ALA A 21 -8.83 8.76 -14.06
C ALA A 21 -7.44 8.74 -13.39
N SER A 22 -7.20 9.67 -12.49
CA SER A 22 -5.90 9.86 -11.86
C SER A 22 -5.83 9.31 -10.44
N THR A 23 -6.80 8.51 -10.00
CA THR A 23 -6.83 7.96 -8.66
C THR A 23 -6.21 6.56 -8.64
N VAL A 24 -5.35 6.31 -7.65
CA VAL A 24 -4.75 4.99 -7.45
C VAL A 24 -5.10 4.49 -6.05
N ARG A 25 -5.27 3.17 -5.91
CA ARG A 25 -5.53 2.52 -4.62
C ARG A 25 -4.24 1.85 -4.16
N ILE A 26 -3.94 1.96 -2.88
CA ILE A 26 -2.66 1.52 -2.33
C ILE A 26 -2.89 0.61 -1.12
N GLY A 27 -2.08 -0.44 -1.04
CA GLY A 27 -2.04 -1.33 0.11
C GLY A 27 -0.67 -1.95 0.23
N ILE A 28 -0.52 -2.94 1.12
CA ILE A 28 0.75 -3.66 1.26
C ILE A 28 0.59 -5.06 0.66
N THR A 29 1.72 -5.63 0.22
CA THR A 29 1.73 -6.97 -0.37
C THR A 29 1.51 -8.03 0.70
N ASP A 30 1.11 -9.22 0.29
CA ASP A 30 1.01 -10.36 1.21
C ASP A 30 2.37 -10.72 1.80
N TYR A 31 3.46 -10.50 1.04
CA TYR A 31 4.82 -10.67 1.55
C TYR A 31 5.07 -9.75 2.76
N ALA A 32 4.69 -8.49 2.65
CA ALA A 32 4.84 -7.53 3.75
C ALA A 32 3.94 -7.89 4.93
N ALA A 33 2.70 -8.29 4.67
CA ALA A 33 1.76 -8.69 5.70
C ALA A 33 2.28 -9.91 6.49
N ASP A 34 2.83 -10.89 5.79
CA ASP A 34 3.41 -12.08 6.43
C ASP A 34 4.63 -11.71 7.28
N ALA A 35 5.47 -10.82 6.77
CA ALA A 35 6.67 -10.38 7.49
C ALA A 35 6.32 -9.61 8.77
N LEU A 36 5.24 -8.82 8.73
CA LEU A 36 4.78 -8.08 9.90
C LEU A 36 4.18 -8.98 10.97
N GLY A 37 3.48 -10.03 10.55
CA GLY A 37 2.65 -10.83 11.45
C GLY A 37 1.28 -10.18 11.62
N ASP A 38 0.54 -10.58 12.65
CA ASP A 38 -0.84 -10.12 12.84
C ASP A 38 -0.90 -8.61 13.09
N VAL A 39 -1.52 -7.88 12.18
CA VAL A 39 -1.71 -6.44 12.31
C VAL A 39 -2.82 -6.17 13.32
N VAL A 40 -2.51 -5.37 14.32
CA VAL A 40 -3.43 -5.06 15.42
C VAL A 40 -3.90 -3.61 15.41
N TYR A 41 -3.19 -2.75 14.67
CA TYR A 41 -3.58 -1.33 14.55
C TYR A 41 -3.03 -0.76 13.25
N VAL A 42 -3.85 0.06 12.58
CA VAL A 42 -3.43 0.78 11.36
C VAL A 42 -3.69 2.26 11.60
N SER A 43 -2.62 3.06 11.51
CA SER A 43 -2.73 4.51 11.53
C SER A 43 -2.90 4.98 10.10
N LEU A 44 -4.12 5.37 9.73
CA LEU A 44 -4.45 5.76 8.37
C LEU A 44 -4.00 7.19 8.08
N PRO A 45 -3.61 7.50 6.83
CA PRO A 45 -3.38 8.90 6.44
C PRO A 45 -4.70 9.69 6.51
N THR A 46 -4.58 11.00 6.45
CA THR A 46 -5.74 11.90 6.54
C THR A 46 -6.22 12.28 5.14
N VAL A 47 -7.51 12.14 4.89
CA VAL A 47 -8.12 12.57 3.63
C VAL A 47 -7.86 14.07 3.46
N GLY A 48 -7.38 14.44 2.27
CA GLY A 48 -7.02 15.82 1.96
C GLY A 48 -5.55 16.14 2.18
N GLU A 49 -4.80 15.23 2.79
CA GLU A 49 -3.37 15.40 3.03
C GLU A 49 -2.59 15.24 1.74
N GLU A 50 -1.60 16.11 1.52
CA GLU A 50 -0.67 15.96 0.40
C GLU A 50 0.45 15.03 0.82
N VAL A 51 0.79 14.09 -0.05
CA VAL A 51 1.90 13.15 0.18
C VAL A 51 2.83 13.18 -1.02
N ALA A 52 4.10 12.94 -0.78
CA ALA A 52 5.09 12.79 -1.86
C ALA A 52 5.57 11.35 -1.87
N ALA A 53 5.96 10.86 -3.04
CA ALA A 53 6.47 9.50 -3.18
C ALA A 53 7.65 9.30 -2.22
N GLY A 54 7.59 8.24 -1.43
CA GLY A 54 8.61 7.92 -0.43
C GLY A 54 8.36 8.51 0.95
N ASP A 55 7.34 9.38 1.11
CA ASP A 55 7.01 9.95 2.42
C ASP A 55 6.23 8.96 3.27
N ALA A 56 6.53 8.92 4.56
CA ALA A 56 5.73 8.16 5.51
C ALA A 56 4.40 8.87 5.70
N CYS A 57 3.30 8.14 5.55
CA CYS A 57 1.96 8.70 5.66
C CYS A 57 1.07 7.96 6.65
N GLY A 58 1.56 6.88 7.25
CA GLY A 58 0.82 6.12 8.26
C GLY A 58 1.72 5.08 8.90
N GLU A 59 1.12 4.21 9.70
CA GLU A 59 1.84 3.14 10.39
C GLU A 59 1.00 1.90 10.48
N LEU A 60 1.66 0.75 10.50
CA LEU A 60 1.05 -0.55 10.72
C LEU A 60 1.68 -1.15 11.96
N GLU A 61 0.88 -1.40 12.99
CA GLU A 61 1.36 -2.02 14.21
C GLU A 61 0.93 -3.48 14.25
N SER A 62 1.90 -4.35 14.48
CA SER A 62 1.64 -5.78 14.59
C SER A 62 2.03 -6.27 15.97
N THR A 63 1.77 -7.56 16.24
CA THR A 63 2.18 -8.19 17.50
C THR A 63 3.69 -8.26 17.65
N LYS A 64 4.45 -8.09 16.55
CA LYS A 64 5.92 -8.18 16.56
C LYS A 64 6.60 -6.81 16.52
N SER A 65 6.05 -5.86 15.75
CA SER A 65 6.76 -4.61 15.46
C SER A 65 5.81 -3.54 14.93
N VAL A 66 6.37 -2.34 14.75
CA VAL A 66 5.68 -1.23 14.09
C VAL A 66 6.43 -0.94 12.79
N SER A 67 5.69 -0.80 11.69
CA SER A 67 6.25 -0.48 10.39
C SER A 67 5.61 0.80 9.86
N GLU A 68 6.41 1.69 9.29
CA GLU A 68 5.87 2.87 8.65
C GLU A 68 5.27 2.51 7.29
N LEU A 69 4.18 3.19 6.94
CA LEU A 69 3.56 3.08 5.63
C LEU A 69 4.00 4.27 4.79
N TYR A 70 4.65 3.99 3.67
CA TYR A 70 5.13 5.03 2.76
C TYR A 70 4.18 5.12 1.58
N SER A 71 3.99 6.34 1.06
CA SER A 71 3.22 6.51 -0.16
C SER A 71 4.13 6.25 -1.36
N PRO A 72 3.77 5.33 -2.26
CA PRO A 72 4.57 5.11 -3.47
C PRO A 72 4.35 6.17 -4.54
N GLU A 73 3.35 7.04 -4.35
CA GLU A 73 2.96 8.04 -5.34
C GLU A 73 2.76 9.39 -4.68
N SER A 74 3.05 10.46 -5.43
CA SER A 74 2.78 11.84 -4.98
C SER A 74 1.37 12.25 -5.37
N GLY A 75 0.68 12.92 -4.48
CA GLY A 75 -0.67 13.41 -4.74
C GLY A 75 -1.39 13.76 -3.46
N VAL A 76 -2.72 13.73 -3.52
CA VAL A 76 -3.60 14.06 -2.39
C VAL A 76 -4.38 12.82 -2.00
N VAL A 77 -4.41 12.52 -0.72
CA VAL A 77 -5.20 11.39 -0.19
C VAL A 77 -6.67 11.70 -0.37
N THR A 78 -7.39 10.85 -1.11
CA THR A 78 -8.81 11.07 -1.41
C THR A 78 -9.72 10.14 -0.62
N ALA A 79 -9.21 9.00 -0.15
CA ALA A 79 -10.01 8.04 0.62
C ALA A 79 -9.10 7.18 1.48
N VAL A 80 -9.65 6.71 2.59
CA VAL A 80 -8.97 5.74 3.47
C VAL A 80 -9.95 4.61 3.77
N ASN A 81 -9.41 3.42 4.04
CA ASN A 81 -10.24 2.26 4.31
C ASN A 81 -10.60 2.19 5.80
N GLN A 82 -11.78 2.70 6.14
CA GLN A 82 -12.24 2.76 7.53
C GLN A 82 -12.44 1.38 8.17
N VAL A 83 -12.60 0.34 7.38
CA VAL A 83 -12.71 -1.04 7.88
C VAL A 83 -11.48 -1.40 8.72
N LEU A 84 -10.32 -0.87 8.36
CA LEU A 84 -9.07 -1.17 9.06
C LEU A 84 -9.03 -0.58 10.48
N SER A 85 -9.86 0.42 10.77
CA SER A 85 -9.96 0.97 12.13
C SER A 85 -10.60 -0.02 13.09
N ASP A 86 -11.56 -0.81 12.61
CA ASP A 86 -12.26 -1.81 13.43
C ASP A 86 -11.66 -3.20 13.27
N SER A 87 -11.14 -3.51 12.08
CA SER A 87 -10.63 -4.83 11.72
C SER A 87 -9.28 -4.72 11.03
N PRO A 88 -8.23 -4.32 11.78
CA PRO A 88 -6.90 -4.14 11.17
C PRO A 88 -6.32 -5.42 10.58
N ASP A 89 -6.71 -6.59 11.07
CA ASP A 89 -6.25 -7.87 10.54
C ASP A 89 -6.76 -8.18 9.12
N THR A 90 -7.66 -7.35 8.59
CA THR A 90 -8.08 -7.45 7.19
C THR A 90 -6.88 -7.30 6.25
N VAL A 91 -5.88 -6.52 6.66
CA VAL A 91 -4.62 -6.38 5.91
C VAL A 91 -3.94 -7.74 5.74
N ASN A 92 -4.00 -8.59 6.75
CA ASN A 92 -3.41 -9.94 6.70
C ASN A 92 -4.27 -10.91 5.89
N ARG A 93 -5.59 -10.81 6.06
CA ARG A 93 -6.52 -11.79 5.46
C ARG A 93 -6.73 -11.56 3.98
N ASP A 94 -6.74 -10.30 3.55
CA ASP A 94 -7.05 -9.97 2.15
C ASP A 94 -6.28 -8.72 1.71
N PRO A 95 -4.94 -8.81 1.65
CA PRO A 95 -4.12 -7.63 1.39
C PRO A 95 -4.36 -6.96 0.04
N TYR A 96 -4.80 -7.71 -0.96
CA TYR A 96 -5.05 -7.15 -2.31
C TYR A 96 -6.50 -6.79 -2.56
N GLY A 97 -7.39 -7.10 -1.63
CA GLY A 97 -8.82 -6.82 -1.75
C GLY A 97 -9.29 -5.89 -0.65
N ASP A 98 -10.06 -6.43 0.30
CA ASP A 98 -10.66 -5.64 1.38
C ASP A 98 -9.63 -4.98 2.29
N GLY A 99 -8.38 -5.43 2.26
CA GLY A 99 -7.29 -4.86 3.06
C GLY A 99 -6.56 -3.68 2.44
N TRP A 100 -7.10 -3.07 1.38
CA TRP A 100 -6.50 -1.86 0.84
C TRP A 100 -6.47 -0.78 1.93
N ILE A 101 -5.52 0.16 1.83
CA ILE A 101 -5.29 1.10 2.93
C ILE A 101 -5.77 2.50 2.59
N PHE A 102 -5.35 3.06 1.45
CA PHE A 102 -5.76 4.43 1.10
C PHE A 102 -5.75 4.61 -0.41
N GLU A 103 -6.35 5.74 -0.86
CA GLU A 103 -6.35 6.13 -2.27
C GLU A 103 -5.77 7.52 -2.40
N VAL A 104 -5.05 7.75 -3.50
CA VAL A 104 -4.39 9.01 -3.79
C VAL A 104 -4.78 9.46 -5.20
N GLU A 105 -5.11 10.74 -5.34
CA GLU A 105 -5.23 11.36 -6.66
C GLU A 105 -3.84 11.84 -7.05
N VAL A 106 -3.27 11.20 -8.08
CA VAL A 106 -1.89 11.47 -8.49
C VAL A 106 -1.85 12.63 -9.48
N VAL A 107 -0.70 13.32 -9.53
CA VAL A 107 -0.51 14.49 -10.38
C VAL A 107 -0.18 14.08 -11.82
N GLY A 108 0.37 12.89 -12.04
CA GLY A 108 0.74 12.38 -13.35
C GLY A 108 1.10 10.92 -13.28
N ASP A 109 1.52 10.35 -14.40
CA ASP A 109 1.84 8.91 -14.49
C ASP A 109 3.32 8.61 -14.35
N ASP A 110 4.17 9.62 -14.26
CA ASP A 110 5.62 9.43 -14.30
C ASP A 110 6.13 8.54 -13.17
N GLU A 111 5.54 8.69 -11.98
CA GLU A 111 5.95 7.90 -10.82
C GLU A 111 5.49 6.45 -10.91
N LEU A 112 4.43 6.18 -11.66
CA LEU A 112 3.98 4.80 -11.88
C LEU A 112 5.01 4.03 -12.71
N ASP A 113 5.72 4.70 -13.62
CA ASP A 113 6.74 4.08 -14.44
C ASP A 113 7.96 3.66 -13.62
N ASP A 114 8.17 4.27 -12.45
CA ASP A 114 9.27 3.93 -11.56
C ASP A 114 8.98 2.70 -10.69
N LEU A 115 7.73 2.25 -10.68
CA LEU A 115 7.34 1.08 -9.89
C LEU A 115 7.64 -0.22 -10.65
N MET A 116 7.74 -1.30 -9.88
CA MET A 116 8.01 -2.63 -10.44
C MET A 116 6.71 -3.31 -10.86
N ASP A 117 6.79 -4.18 -11.87
CA ASP A 117 5.70 -5.12 -12.15
C ASP A 117 5.84 -6.33 -11.20
N SER A 118 4.95 -7.31 -11.35
CA SER A 118 4.97 -8.48 -10.47
C SER A 118 6.27 -9.27 -10.56
N ASP A 119 6.83 -9.42 -11.76
CA ASP A 119 8.09 -10.16 -11.95
C ASP A 119 9.27 -9.41 -11.34
N GLY A 120 9.32 -8.08 -11.54
CA GLY A 120 10.38 -7.25 -10.98
C GLY A 120 10.34 -7.24 -9.46
N TYR A 121 9.13 -7.20 -8.90
CA TYR A 121 8.97 -7.24 -7.45
C TYR A 121 9.40 -8.60 -6.88
N ALA A 122 9.03 -9.70 -7.55
CA ALA A 122 9.44 -11.04 -7.11
C ALA A 122 10.97 -11.16 -7.07
N GLU A 123 11.66 -10.63 -8.08
CA GLU A 123 13.12 -10.60 -8.10
C GLU A 123 13.68 -9.73 -6.96
N HIS A 124 13.04 -8.60 -6.68
CA HIS A 124 13.48 -7.67 -5.64
C HIS A 124 13.49 -8.33 -4.27
N ILE A 125 12.51 -9.18 -3.97
CA ILE A 125 12.42 -9.87 -2.68
C ILE A 125 13.11 -11.24 -2.68
N GLY A 126 13.74 -11.62 -3.79
CA GLY A 126 14.53 -12.84 -3.87
C GLY A 126 13.76 -14.11 -4.19
N GLN A 127 12.64 -13.96 -4.86
CA GLN A 127 11.83 -15.13 -5.28
C GLN A 127 12.00 -15.46 -6.75
#